data_ca439c9f0b66c55fb97607affdd82f42
#
_entry.id   ca439c9f0b66c55fb97607affdd82f42
#
_cell.length_a   1.000
_cell.length_b   1.000
_cell.length_c   1.000
_cell.angle_alpha   90.00
_cell.angle_beta   90.00
_cell.angle_gamma   90.00
#
_symmetry.space_group_name_H-M   'P 1'
#
loop_
_entity.id
_entity.type
_entity.pdbx_description
1 polymer ?
#
loop_
_entity_poly.entity_id
_entity_poly.type
_entity_poly.pdbx_seq_one_letter_code
_entity_poly.pdbx_strand_id
1 'polypeptide(L)'
;VREPIRNTFQWSVSRDRCFRTCPRQYWFNHYGFWGGWEPDADERTREIYVLKQLKTRPTWVGEVVHACIRRSLENISRRIPVLPVGEILRITRDRMRSDFRQSRDGLYRDNPKAACGLFEHEYSVPVTDAEWLESAEQVDQCLRNFYACDAYAQLTRTRPEDFLEIETFSRLEIDGIPVTVKLDCATRETDHVVVWDWKTGRREIPESPLQLACYAFYAHQAYRVPIHGVRQRRVDLMAGGEYRETVIGERRLDELLTYIRGSVADMMAMLDDPAANRAREERFTQVARREVCGRCAFLRVCGPSLPGPPLPG
;
A
#
# COMPACT_ATOMS: atom_id res chain seq x y z
N VAL A 1 13.75 -29.59 3.57
CA VAL A 1 13.39 -28.70 4.71
C VAL A 1 13.40 -27.30 4.16
N ARG A 2 12.26 -26.58 4.22
CA ARG A 2 12.23 -25.16 3.86
C ARG A 2 13.01 -24.39 4.92
N GLU A 3 13.95 -23.54 4.49
CA GLU A 3 14.60 -22.63 5.44
C GLU A 3 13.54 -21.77 6.16
N PRO A 4 13.69 -21.54 7.47
CA PRO A 4 12.76 -20.69 8.20
C PRO A 4 12.80 -19.28 7.63
N ILE A 5 11.63 -18.70 7.43
CA ILE A 5 11.49 -17.32 6.96
C ILE A 5 12.13 -16.40 8.01
N ARG A 6 13.13 -15.63 7.62
CA ARG A 6 13.83 -14.69 8.51
C ARG A 6 13.30 -13.28 8.34
N ASN A 7 13.11 -12.57 9.43
CA ASN A 7 12.82 -11.15 9.40
C ASN A 7 14.10 -10.39 9.02
N THR A 8 14.11 -9.76 7.86
CA THR A 8 15.25 -8.96 7.39
C THR A 8 14.85 -7.50 7.29
N PHE A 9 15.78 -6.62 7.64
CA PHE A 9 15.56 -5.18 7.49
C PHE A 9 15.34 -4.83 6.02
N GLN A 10 14.37 -3.97 5.77
CA GLN A 10 14.08 -3.41 4.46
C GLN A 10 13.57 -1.99 4.65
N TRP A 11 13.92 -1.12 3.75
CA TRP A 11 13.38 0.23 3.73
C TRP A 11 12.30 0.37 2.62
N SER A 12 11.31 1.21 2.85
CA SER A 12 10.37 1.70 1.84
C SER A 12 9.74 3.00 2.31
N VAL A 13 9.17 3.77 1.39
CA VAL A 13 8.47 5.02 1.72
C VAL A 13 7.35 4.80 2.75
N SER A 14 6.61 3.69 2.65
CA SER A 14 5.54 3.36 3.58
C SER A 14 6.06 3.00 4.97
N ARG A 15 7.19 2.30 5.05
CA ARG A 15 7.87 1.97 6.32
C ARG A 15 8.41 3.22 7.00
N ASP A 16 9.08 4.09 6.24
CA ASP A 16 9.55 5.39 6.74
C ASP A 16 8.40 6.25 7.26
N ARG A 17 7.33 6.37 6.49
CA ARG A 17 6.13 7.11 6.91
C ARG A 17 5.54 6.54 8.20
N CYS A 18 5.42 5.22 8.31
CA CYS A 18 4.93 4.55 9.51
C CYS A 18 5.82 4.85 10.71
N PHE A 19 7.14 4.73 10.56
CA PHE A 19 8.13 5.02 11.60
C PHE A 19 8.07 6.49 12.05
N ARG A 20 8.02 7.44 11.12
CA ARG A 20 7.92 8.87 11.41
C ARG A 20 6.56 9.24 12.04
N THR A 21 5.51 8.53 11.68
CA THR A 21 4.17 8.77 12.25
C THR A 21 4.08 8.25 13.69
N CYS A 22 4.49 7.00 13.92
CA CYS A 22 4.52 6.38 15.23
C CYS A 22 5.52 5.21 15.25
N PRO A 23 6.67 5.35 15.95
CA PRO A 23 7.64 4.27 16.07
C PRO A 23 7.03 2.97 16.64
N ARG A 24 6.12 3.04 17.62
CA ARG A 24 5.44 1.89 18.18
C ARG A 24 4.57 1.17 17.14
N GLN A 25 3.83 1.90 16.29
CA GLN A 25 3.07 1.32 15.18
C GLN A 25 4.00 0.63 14.17
N TYR A 26 5.16 1.22 13.90
CA TYR A 26 6.18 0.61 13.05
C TYR A 26 6.69 -0.71 13.64
N TRP A 27 6.95 -0.76 14.96
CA TRP A 27 7.34 -2.00 15.63
C TRP A 27 6.29 -3.10 15.47
N PHE A 28 5.02 -2.81 15.74
CA PHE A 28 3.94 -3.78 15.54
C PHE A 28 3.87 -4.28 14.11
N ASN A 29 4.03 -3.39 13.12
CA ASN A 29 3.96 -3.73 11.70
C ASN A 29 5.14 -4.55 11.18
N HIS A 30 6.31 -4.50 11.83
CA HIS A 30 7.53 -5.08 11.25
C HIS A 30 8.25 -6.08 12.19
N TYR A 31 7.96 -6.06 13.48
CA TYR A 31 8.58 -6.94 14.47
C TYR A 31 7.55 -7.69 15.33
N GLY A 32 6.66 -7.01 16.00
CA GLY A 32 5.75 -7.58 16.99
C GLY A 32 4.79 -8.64 16.46
N PHE A 33 4.46 -8.62 15.18
CA PHE A 33 3.59 -9.63 14.53
C PHE A 33 4.35 -10.88 14.10
N TRP A 34 5.70 -10.85 14.15
CA TRP A 34 6.52 -11.90 13.54
C TRP A 34 6.36 -13.23 14.25
N GLY A 35 6.06 -14.28 13.49
CA GLY A 35 5.72 -15.61 14.02
C GLY A 35 4.26 -15.77 14.40
N GLY A 36 3.43 -14.70 14.38
CA GLY A 36 2.00 -14.79 14.75
C GLY A 36 1.13 -15.67 13.84
N TRP A 37 1.65 -16.17 12.75
CA TRP A 37 1.01 -17.16 11.87
C TRP A 37 1.30 -18.61 12.27
N GLU A 38 2.25 -18.83 13.18
CA GLU A 38 2.60 -20.17 13.64
C GLU A 38 1.50 -20.71 14.56
N PRO A 39 1.24 -22.04 14.55
CA PRO A 39 0.19 -22.63 15.40
C PRO A 39 0.42 -22.45 16.90
N ASP A 40 1.68 -22.37 17.33
CA ASP A 40 2.14 -22.23 18.70
C ASP A 40 2.51 -20.78 19.09
N ALA A 41 2.15 -19.81 18.26
CA ALA A 41 2.37 -18.40 18.58
C ALA A 41 1.66 -18.00 19.86
N ASP A 42 2.33 -17.20 20.71
CA ASP A 42 1.69 -16.64 21.89
C ASP A 42 0.50 -15.73 21.51
N GLU A 43 -0.45 -15.59 22.43
CA GLU A 43 -1.69 -14.88 22.21
C GLU A 43 -1.49 -13.44 21.74
N ARG A 44 -0.53 -12.72 22.33
CA ARG A 44 -0.26 -11.33 21.96
C ARG A 44 0.34 -11.20 20.55
N THR A 45 1.31 -12.04 20.21
CA THR A 45 1.92 -12.06 18.88
C THR A 45 0.89 -12.44 17.83
N ARG A 46 0.02 -13.42 18.13
CA ARG A 46 -1.12 -13.79 17.28
C ARG A 46 -2.08 -12.63 17.09
N GLU A 47 -2.46 -11.92 18.16
CA GLU A 47 -3.35 -10.78 18.07
C GLU A 47 -2.74 -9.65 17.23
N ILE A 48 -1.46 -9.31 17.42
CA ILE A 48 -0.77 -8.31 16.59
C ILE A 48 -0.78 -8.72 15.12
N TYR A 49 -0.58 -10.01 14.82
CA TYR A 49 -0.62 -10.52 13.46
C TYR A 49 -2.01 -10.37 12.81
N VAL A 50 -3.09 -10.64 13.56
CA VAL A 50 -4.46 -10.43 13.10
C VAL A 50 -4.72 -8.94 12.84
N LEU A 51 -4.44 -8.10 13.82
CA LEU A 51 -4.67 -6.65 13.75
C LEU A 51 -3.91 -5.99 12.60
N LYS A 52 -2.71 -6.48 12.28
CA LYS A 52 -1.92 -6.00 11.15
C LYS A 52 -2.65 -6.16 9.79
N GLN A 53 -3.55 -7.11 9.65
CA GLN A 53 -4.27 -7.35 8.40
C GLN A 53 -5.51 -6.46 8.25
N LEU A 54 -5.89 -5.72 9.31
CA LEU A 54 -7.03 -4.83 9.26
C LEU A 54 -6.83 -3.69 8.26
N LYS A 55 -7.90 -3.33 7.59
CA LYS A 55 -7.99 -2.23 6.64
C LYS A 55 -8.99 -1.21 7.13
N THR A 56 -8.70 0.06 6.95
CA THR A 56 -9.73 1.09 7.06
C THR A 56 -10.59 1.10 5.80
N ARG A 57 -11.80 1.66 5.85
CA ARG A 57 -12.66 1.81 4.66
C ARG A 57 -11.94 2.42 3.46
N PRO A 58 -11.18 3.55 3.59
CA PRO A 58 -10.45 4.12 2.46
C PRO A 58 -9.38 3.17 1.89
N THR A 59 -8.66 2.44 2.76
CA THR A 59 -7.67 1.44 2.33
C THR A 59 -8.33 0.28 1.58
N TRP A 60 -9.46 -0.21 2.08
CA TRP A 60 -10.24 -1.26 1.43
C TRP A 60 -10.74 -0.83 0.04
N VAL A 61 -11.32 0.37 -0.08
CA VAL A 61 -11.73 0.96 -1.37
C VAL A 61 -10.56 0.99 -2.34
N GLY A 62 -9.40 1.52 -1.90
CA GLY A 62 -8.19 1.57 -2.72
C GLY A 62 -7.76 0.19 -3.21
N GLU A 63 -7.67 -0.79 -2.30
CA GLU A 63 -7.25 -2.15 -2.66
C GLU A 63 -8.21 -2.86 -3.64
N VAL A 64 -9.53 -2.63 -3.49
CA VAL A 64 -10.52 -3.20 -4.42
C VAL A 64 -10.35 -2.62 -5.81
N VAL A 65 -10.18 -1.30 -5.94
CA VAL A 65 -9.96 -0.62 -7.22
C VAL A 65 -8.65 -1.08 -7.87
N HIS A 66 -7.54 -1.03 -7.11
CA HIS A 66 -6.22 -1.46 -7.62
C HIS A 66 -6.23 -2.92 -8.06
N ALA A 67 -6.84 -3.84 -7.30
CA ALA A 67 -6.94 -5.24 -7.68
C ALA A 67 -7.75 -5.45 -8.98
N CYS A 68 -8.78 -4.65 -9.19
CA CYS A 68 -9.58 -4.68 -10.41
C CYS A 68 -8.79 -4.16 -11.63
N ILE A 69 -8.13 -3.01 -11.47
CA ILE A 69 -7.26 -2.41 -12.50
C ILE A 69 -6.13 -3.38 -12.85
N ARG A 70 -5.42 -3.92 -11.86
CA ARG A 70 -4.36 -4.92 -12.06
C ARG A 70 -4.83 -6.06 -12.95
N ARG A 71 -5.97 -6.68 -12.62
CA ARG A 71 -6.51 -7.82 -13.40
C ARG A 71 -6.77 -7.42 -14.85
N SER A 72 -7.29 -6.23 -15.10
CA SER A 72 -7.52 -5.74 -16.45
C SER A 72 -6.22 -5.48 -17.20
N LEU A 73 -5.21 -4.90 -16.55
CA LEU A 73 -3.91 -4.68 -17.17
C LEU A 73 -3.16 -5.99 -17.43
N GLU A 74 -3.25 -6.98 -16.54
CA GLU A 74 -2.75 -8.34 -16.77
C GLU A 74 -3.40 -9.00 -17.99
N ASN A 75 -4.71 -8.81 -18.17
CA ASN A 75 -5.40 -9.30 -19.36
C ASN A 75 -4.93 -8.57 -20.62
N ILE A 76 -4.84 -7.25 -20.60
CA ILE A 76 -4.35 -6.44 -21.74
C ILE A 76 -2.93 -6.86 -22.13
N SER A 77 -2.03 -6.99 -21.16
CA SER A 77 -0.63 -7.38 -21.40
C SER A 77 -0.49 -8.79 -22.01
N ARG A 78 -1.51 -9.64 -21.84
CA ARG A 78 -1.56 -11.00 -22.40
C ARG A 78 -2.47 -11.12 -23.63
N ARG A 79 -2.99 -10.02 -24.15
CA ARG A 79 -3.98 -10.00 -25.24
C ARG A 79 -5.26 -10.78 -24.94
N ILE A 80 -5.64 -10.89 -23.66
CA ILE A 80 -6.91 -11.48 -23.22
C ILE A 80 -7.98 -10.37 -23.20
N PRO A 81 -9.17 -10.59 -23.72
CA PRO A 81 -10.24 -9.60 -23.67
C PRO A 81 -10.57 -9.17 -22.23
N VAL A 82 -10.73 -7.88 -22.02
CA VAL A 82 -11.25 -7.33 -20.76
C VAL A 82 -12.77 -7.42 -20.79
N LEU A 83 -13.37 -7.79 -19.68
CA LEU A 83 -14.81 -7.86 -19.52
C LEU A 83 -15.46 -6.48 -19.71
N PRO A 84 -16.73 -6.42 -20.17
CA PRO A 84 -17.49 -5.17 -20.19
C PRO A 84 -17.55 -4.51 -18.81
N VAL A 85 -17.46 -3.19 -18.77
CA VAL A 85 -17.40 -2.40 -17.52
C VAL A 85 -18.57 -2.73 -16.58
N GLY A 86 -19.78 -2.92 -17.13
CA GLY A 86 -20.95 -3.29 -16.32
C GLY A 86 -20.79 -4.63 -15.59
N GLU A 87 -20.14 -5.60 -16.22
CA GLU A 87 -19.86 -6.91 -15.59
C GLU A 87 -18.76 -6.80 -14.54
N ILE A 88 -17.71 -6.03 -14.81
CA ILE A 88 -16.64 -5.73 -13.84
C ILE A 88 -17.23 -5.10 -12.59
N LEU A 89 -18.09 -4.10 -12.72
CA LEU A 89 -18.75 -3.44 -11.60
C LEU A 89 -19.61 -4.42 -10.80
N ARG A 90 -20.36 -5.28 -11.46
CA ARG A 90 -21.17 -6.32 -10.79
C ARG A 90 -20.29 -7.26 -9.94
N ILE A 91 -19.23 -7.83 -10.55
CA ILE A 91 -18.30 -8.72 -9.87
C ILE A 91 -17.63 -8.01 -8.68
N THR A 92 -17.24 -6.76 -8.87
CA THR A 92 -16.57 -5.97 -7.83
C THR A 92 -17.51 -5.68 -6.66
N ARG A 93 -18.76 -5.35 -6.92
CA ARG A 93 -19.79 -5.16 -5.87
C ARG A 93 -20.06 -6.46 -5.10
N ASP A 94 -20.13 -7.60 -5.79
CA ASP A 94 -20.32 -8.90 -5.13
C ASP A 94 -19.13 -9.25 -4.23
N ARG A 95 -17.90 -8.94 -4.65
CA ARG A 95 -16.69 -9.04 -3.82
C ARG A 95 -16.81 -8.14 -2.59
N MET A 96 -17.15 -6.86 -2.75
CA MET A 96 -17.29 -5.93 -1.62
C MET A 96 -18.35 -6.40 -0.61
N ARG A 97 -19.48 -6.94 -1.08
CA ARG A 97 -20.49 -7.54 -0.19
C ARG A 97 -19.96 -8.76 0.57
N SER A 98 -19.13 -9.56 -0.07
CA SER A 98 -18.47 -10.70 0.57
C SER A 98 -17.46 -10.22 1.62
N ASP A 99 -16.58 -9.29 1.27
CA ASP A 99 -15.58 -8.69 2.16
C ASP A 99 -16.24 -8.08 3.40
N PHE A 100 -17.33 -7.30 3.21
CA PHE A 100 -18.09 -6.69 4.29
C PHE A 100 -18.65 -7.76 5.27
N ARG A 101 -19.28 -8.82 4.73
CA ARG A 101 -19.82 -9.92 5.55
C ARG A 101 -18.73 -10.64 6.31
N GLN A 102 -17.63 -11.00 5.65
CA GLN A 102 -16.49 -11.65 6.29
C GLN A 102 -15.96 -10.82 7.47
N SER A 103 -15.86 -9.52 7.27
CA SER A 103 -15.39 -8.60 8.31
C SER A 103 -16.38 -8.46 9.46
N ARG A 104 -17.67 -8.25 9.16
CA ARG A 104 -18.74 -8.14 10.18
C ARG A 104 -18.84 -9.41 11.02
N ASP A 105 -18.73 -10.57 10.39
CA ASP A 105 -18.86 -11.88 11.02
C ASP A 105 -17.55 -12.37 11.67
N GLY A 106 -16.47 -11.56 11.63
CA GLY A 106 -15.22 -11.81 12.33
C GLY A 106 -14.32 -12.89 11.71
N LEU A 107 -14.60 -13.36 10.48
CA LEU A 107 -13.88 -14.48 9.85
C LEU A 107 -12.38 -14.22 9.67
N TYR A 108 -11.95 -12.96 9.62
CA TYR A 108 -10.54 -12.58 9.54
C TYR A 108 -9.73 -12.95 10.79
N ARG A 109 -10.38 -13.21 11.94
CA ARG A 109 -9.67 -13.62 13.16
C ARG A 109 -9.09 -15.01 13.03
N ASP A 110 -9.82 -15.91 12.35
CA ASP A 110 -9.35 -17.28 12.08
C ASP A 110 -8.44 -17.32 10.85
N ASN A 111 -8.76 -16.52 9.82
CA ASN A 111 -8.05 -16.50 8.54
C ASN A 111 -7.63 -15.08 8.13
N PRO A 112 -6.70 -14.45 8.87
CA PRO A 112 -6.42 -13.02 8.72
C PRO A 112 -5.84 -12.60 7.36
N LYS A 113 -5.26 -13.53 6.59
CA LYS A 113 -4.79 -13.26 5.22
C LYS A 113 -5.82 -13.56 4.14
N ALA A 114 -6.74 -14.48 4.38
CA ALA A 114 -7.70 -14.93 3.38
C ALA A 114 -9.04 -14.17 3.48
N ALA A 115 -9.44 -13.76 4.69
CA ALA A 115 -10.66 -13.01 4.93
C ALA A 115 -10.40 -11.53 5.11
N CYS A 116 -11.33 -10.71 4.67
CA CYS A 116 -11.27 -9.26 4.87
C CYS A 116 -11.60 -8.92 6.32
N GLY A 117 -10.75 -8.12 6.98
CA GLY A 117 -11.00 -7.49 8.27
C GLY A 117 -11.00 -5.98 8.13
N LEU A 118 -12.08 -5.32 8.58
CA LEU A 118 -12.20 -3.87 8.57
C LEU A 118 -12.02 -3.31 9.98
N PHE A 119 -11.23 -2.25 10.07
CA PHE A 119 -10.97 -1.52 11.31
C PHE A 119 -12.27 -1.10 12.01
N GLU A 120 -13.22 -0.64 11.23
CA GLU A 120 -14.52 -0.15 11.72
C GLU A 120 -15.31 -1.25 12.40
N HIS A 121 -15.29 -2.49 11.91
CA HIS A 121 -15.94 -3.63 12.55
C HIS A 121 -15.17 -4.10 13.79
N GLU A 122 -13.85 -4.20 13.71
CA GLU A 122 -13.00 -4.63 14.83
C GLU A 122 -13.16 -3.74 16.05
N TYR A 123 -13.24 -2.43 15.84
CA TYR A 123 -13.30 -1.43 16.90
C TYR A 123 -14.71 -0.86 17.13
N SER A 124 -15.74 -1.46 16.53
CA SER A 124 -17.13 -1.01 16.64
C SER A 124 -17.29 0.49 16.37
N VAL A 125 -16.52 0.99 15.38
CA VAL A 125 -16.63 2.38 14.96
C VAL A 125 -18.01 2.58 14.30
N PRO A 126 -18.82 3.54 14.76
CA PRO A 126 -20.12 3.77 14.17
C PRO A 126 -19.97 4.24 12.72
N VAL A 127 -20.51 3.48 11.79
CA VAL A 127 -20.57 3.78 10.36
C VAL A 127 -22.00 3.50 9.90
N THR A 128 -22.63 4.48 9.31
CA THR A 128 -24.00 4.37 8.81
C THR A 128 -24.06 3.55 7.51
N ASP A 129 -25.23 2.98 7.20
CA ASP A 129 -25.45 2.28 5.94
C ASP A 129 -25.17 3.18 4.72
N ALA A 130 -25.48 4.47 4.83
CA ALA A 130 -25.17 5.45 3.79
C ALA A 130 -23.65 5.58 3.55
N GLU A 131 -22.84 5.64 4.59
CA GLU A 131 -21.37 5.70 4.47
C GLU A 131 -20.77 4.40 3.91
N TRP A 132 -21.36 3.23 4.23
CA TRP A 132 -20.97 1.97 3.60
C TRP A 132 -21.31 1.96 2.11
N LEU A 133 -22.50 2.46 1.75
CA LEU A 133 -22.91 2.59 0.35
C LEU A 133 -21.98 3.55 -0.42
N GLU A 134 -21.63 4.70 0.17
CA GLU A 134 -20.67 5.64 -0.41
C GLU A 134 -19.32 5.00 -0.73
N SER A 135 -18.86 4.03 0.08
CA SER A 135 -17.62 3.31 -0.20
C SER A 135 -17.74 2.46 -1.48
N ALA A 136 -18.90 1.81 -1.69
CA ALA A 136 -19.17 1.05 -2.90
C ALA A 136 -19.34 1.95 -4.14
N GLU A 137 -20.00 3.08 -3.98
CA GLU A 137 -20.16 4.09 -5.05
C GLU A 137 -18.81 4.70 -5.45
N GLN A 138 -17.92 4.93 -4.49
CA GLN A 138 -16.57 5.42 -4.77
C GLN A 138 -15.77 4.41 -5.61
N VAL A 139 -15.86 3.12 -5.31
CA VAL A 139 -15.24 2.07 -6.14
C VAL A 139 -15.81 2.07 -7.55
N ASP A 140 -17.14 2.11 -7.68
CA ASP A 140 -17.81 2.16 -8.97
C ASP A 140 -17.37 3.38 -9.79
N GLN A 141 -17.31 4.56 -9.16
CA GLN A 141 -16.91 5.80 -9.82
C GLN A 141 -15.44 5.73 -10.28
N CYS A 142 -14.54 5.27 -9.40
CA CYS A 142 -13.13 5.08 -9.77
C CYS A 142 -12.98 4.15 -10.98
N LEU A 143 -13.68 3.01 -10.99
CA LEU A 143 -13.60 2.06 -12.09
C LEU A 143 -14.22 2.63 -13.38
N ARG A 144 -15.38 3.28 -13.32
CA ARG A 144 -15.95 3.94 -14.50
C ARG A 144 -14.99 4.97 -15.09
N ASN A 145 -14.42 5.80 -14.24
CA ASN A 145 -13.47 6.82 -14.68
C ASN A 145 -12.18 6.19 -15.25
N PHE A 146 -11.67 5.12 -14.65
CA PHE A 146 -10.52 4.40 -15.19
C PHE A 146 -10.77 3.87 -16.60
N TYR A 147 -11.88 3.16 -16.83
CA TYR A 147 -12.17 2.57 -18.15
C TYR A 147 -12.57 3.60 -19.20
N ALA A 148 -12.89 4.83 -18.81
CA ALA A 148 -13.23 5.93 -19.73
C ALA A 148 -12.07 6.90 -19.98
N CYS A 149 -10.97 6.85 -19.20
CA CYS A 149 -9.92 7.83 -19.27
C CYS A 149 -8.86 7.55 -20.36
N ASP A 150 -8.11 8.60 -20.72
CA ASP A 150 -7.04 8.52 -21.72
C ASP A 150 -5.92 7.56 -21.31
N ALA A 151 -5.62 7.45 -20.01
CA ALA A 151 -4.63 6.50 -19.49
C ALA A 151 -5.00 5.06 -19.87
N TYR A 152 -6.26 4.65 -19.68
CA TYR A 152 -6.74 3.33 -20.09
C TYR A 152 -6.65 3.14 -21.60
N ALA A 153 -7.06 4.15 -22.38
CA ALA A 153 -6.97 4.10 -23.83
C ALA A 153 -5.53 3.96 -24.34
N GLN A 154 -4.55 4.57 -23.67
CA GLN A 154 -3.12 4.40 -23.96
C GLN A 154 -2.65 2.97 -23.63
N LEU A 155 -2.98 2.48 -22.42
CA LEU A 155 -2.59 1.15 -21.96
C LEU A 155 -3.17 0.03 -22.83
N THR A 156 -4.39 0.18 -23.37
CA THR A 156 -4.95 -0.80 -24.32
C THR A 156 -4.22 -0.90 -25.64
N ARG A 157 -3.49 0.14 -26.04
CA ARG A 157 -2.65 0.18 -27.25
C ARG A 157 -1.20 -0.24 -26.99
N THR A 158 -0.79 -0.34 -25.72
CA THR A 158 0.55 -0.76 -25.32
C THR A 158 0.79 -2.22 -25.76
N ARG A 159 1.94 -2.49 -26.35
CA ARG A 159 2.30 -3.85 -26.75
C ARG A 159 2.59 -4.71 -25.53
N PRO A 160 2.35 -6.03 -25.57
CA PRO A 160 2.63 -6.93 -24.43
C PRO A 160 4.05 -6.80 -23.87
N GLU A 161 5.05 -6.72 -24.73
CA GLU A 161 6.46 -6.59 -24.40
C GLU A 161 6.85 -5.25 -23.78
N ASP A 162 5.99 -4.23 -23.91
CA ASP A 162 6.20 -2.90 -23.33
C ASP A 162 5.57 -2.76 -21.93
N PHE A 163 4.83 -3.75 -21.45
CA PHE A 163 4.45 -3.82 -20.03
C PHE A 163 5.63 -4.33 -19.21
N LEU A 164 6.22 -3.46 -18.41
CA LEU A 164 7.40 -3.77 -17.61
C LEU A 164 7.02 -4.38 -16.26
N GLU A 165 6.03 -3.77 -15.57
CA GLU A 165 5.51 -4.24 -14.29
C GLU A 165 4.03 -3.89 -14.15
N ILE A 166 3.29 -4.75 -13.41
CA ILE A 166 1.90 -4.51 -13.00
C ILE A 166 1.76 -4.97 -11.55
N GLU A 167 1.59 -4.03 -10.60
CA GLU A 167 1.38 -4.29 -9.16
C GLU A 167 2.42 -5.25 -8.55
N THR A 168 3.64 -5.20 -9.03
CA THR A 168 4.72 -6.09 -8.60
C THR A 168 5.50 -5.46 -7.45
N PHE A 169 5.82 -6.28 -6.44
CA PHE A 169 6.78 -5.91 -5.42
C PHE A 169 8.20 -6.09 -5.96
N SER A 170 8.90 -5.00 -6.11
CA SER A 170 10.24 -4.97 -6.64
C SER A 170 11.23 -4.50 -5.57
N ARG A 171 12.47 -4.93 -5.69
CA ARG A 171 13.53 -4.62 -4.75
C ARG A 171 14.72 -4.06 -5.50
N LEU A 172 15.31 -3.02 -4.95
CA LEU A 172 16.59 -2.49 -5.34
C LEU A 172 17.50 -2.39 -4.12
N GLU A 173 18.78 -2.16 -4.34
CA GLU A 173 19.75 -1.97 -3.28
C GLU A 173 20.34 -0.57 -3.36
N ILE A 174 20.40 0.12 -2.23
CA ILE A 174 21.05 1.43 -2.08
C ILE A 174 22.06 1.29 -0.97
N ASP A 175 23.36 1.34 -1.29
CA ASP A 175 24.46 1.22 -0.33
C ASP A 175 24.34 -0.03 0.59
N GLY A 176 23.99 -1.17 0.02
CA GLY A 176 23.76 -2.42 0.75
C GLY A 176 22.42 -2.50 1.48
N ILE A 177 21.57 -1.48 1.38
CA ILE A 177 20.26 -1.42 2.02
C ILE A 177 19.18 -1.90 1.04
N PRO A 178 18.41 -2.97 1.38
CA PRO A 178 17.29 -3.38 0.57
C PRO A 178 16.15 -2.35 0.62
N VAL A 179 15.83 -1.75 -0.52
CA VAL A 179 14.73 -0.81 -0.70
C VAL A 179 13.62 -1.50 -1.48
N THR A 180 12.42 -1.52 -0.93
CA THR A 180 11.25 -2.13 -1.56
C THR A 180 10.38 -1.06 -2.21
N VAL A 181 10.02 -1.29 -3.46
CA VAL A 181 9.15 -0.43 -4.26
C VAL A 181 8.00 -1.28 -4.78
N LYS A 182 6.82 -0.70 -4.88
CA LYS A 182 5.68 -1.31 -5.56
C LYS A 182 5.08 -0.28 -6.50
N LEU A 183 5.23 -0.51 -7.79
CA LEU A 183 4.60 0.32 -8.82
C LEU A 183 3.21 -0.25 -9.13
N ASP A 184 2.24 0.63 -9.38
CA ASP A 184 0.92 0.18 -9.83
C ASP A 184 1.01 -0.36 -11.26
N CYS A 185 1.69 0.38 -12.15
CA CYS A 185 2.05 -0.11 -13.47
C CYS A 185 3.29 0.62 -14.00
N ALA A 186 4.11 -0.07 -14.78
CA ALA A 186 5.19 0.54 -15.55
C ALA A 186 5.15 0.06 -17.00
N THR A 187 5.28 1.00 -17.93
CA THR A 187 5.28 0.72 -19.37
C THR A 187 6.46 1.41 -20.06
N ARG A 188 6.90 0.84 -21.19
CA ARG A 188 7.90 1.46 -22.07
C ARG A 188 7.18 2.23 -23.19
N GLU A 189 7.58 3.46 -23.40
CA GLU A 189 7.15 4.29 -24.52
C GLU A 189 8.39 4.78 -25.28
N THR A 190 8.67 4.23 -26.47
CA THR A 190 9.81 4.56 -27.32
C THR A 190 11.14 4.58 -26.55
N ASP A 191 11.58 5.74 -26.05
CA ASP A 191 12.86 6.02 -25.40
C ASP A 191 12.76 6.30 -23.89
N HIS A 192 11.56 6.24 -23.32
CA HIS A 192 11.31 6.51 -21.91
C HIS A 192 10.43 5.44 -21.25
N VAL A 193 10.42 5.46 -19.93
CA VAL A 193 9.56 4.61 -19.11
C VAL A 193 8.50 5.46 -18.43
N VAL A 194 7.26 5.02 -18.51
CA VAL A 194 6.14 5.63 -17.80
C VAL A 194 5.77 4.80 -16.58
N VAL A 195 5.80 5.43 -15.41
CA VAL A 195 5.29 4.86 -14.16
C VAL A 195 3.90 5.44 -13.92
N TRP A 196 2.90 4.58 -13.86
CA TRP A 196 1.51 4.92 -13.60
C TRP A 196 1.19 4.70 -12.12
N ASP A 197 0.48 5.64 -11.51
CA ASP A 197 0.07 5.61 -10.11
C ASP A 197 -1.40 6.03 -10.00
N TRP A 198 -2.26 5.11 -9.54
CA TRP A 198 -3.70 5.31 -9.45
C TRP A 198 -4.09 5.87 -8.09
N LYS A 199 -4.83 6.98 -8.07
CA LYS A 199 -5.34 7.58 -6.84
C LYS A 199 -6.85 7.47 -6.76
N THR A 200 -7.32 6.87 -5.68
CA THR A 200 -8.74 6.59 -5.43
C THR A 200 -9.36 7.54 -4.41
N GLY A 201 -8.58 8.41 -3.79
CA GLY A 201 -9.04 9.34 -2.75
C GLY A 201 -9.92 10.45 -3.31
N ARG A 202 -10.94 10.85 -2.53
CA ARG A 202 -11.81 11.99 -2.86
C ARG A 202 -11.12 13.35 -2.66
N ARG A 203 -10.10 13.39 -1.80
CA ARG A 203 -9.31 14.60 -1.54
C ARG A 203 -8.02 14.55 -2.32
N GLU A 204 -7.67 15.66 -2.92
CA GLU A 204 -6.36 15.82 -3.51
C GLU A 204 -5.30 15.77 -2.39
N ILE A 205 -4.54 14.69 -2.35
CA ILE A 205 -3.38 14.57 -1.46
C ILE A 205 -2.17 14.99 -2.29
N PRO A 206 -1.37 15.96 -1.83
CA PRO A 206 -0.14 16.34 -2.52
C PRO A 206 0.73 15.10 -2.77
N GLU A 207 1.36 15.05 -3.92
CA GLU A 207 2.31 13.99 -4.23
C GLU A 207 3.45 14.00 -3.19
N SER A 208 3.84 12.81 -2.77
CA SER A 208 5.02 12.66 -1.92
C SER A 208 6.28 12.79 -2.77
N PRO A 209 7.08 13.86 -2.61
CA PRO A 209 8.33 13.98 -3.35
C PRO A 209 9.24 12.78 -3.16
N LEU A 210 9.20 12.17 -1.97
CA LEU A 210 9.95 10.97 -1.61
C LEU A 210 9.48 9.75 -2.43
N GLN A 211 8.18 9.57 -2.59
CA GLN A 211 7.61 8.47 -3.39
C GLN A 211 7.97 8.60 -4.86
N LEU A 212 7.81 9.82 -5.41
CA LEU A 212 8.17 10.11 -6.79
C LEU A 212 9.66 9.85 -7.05
N ALA A 213 10.53 10.30 -6.15
CA ALA A 213 11.97 10.06 -6.26
C ALA A 213 12.33 8.57 -6.18
N CYS A 214 11.68 7.80 -5.28
CA CYS A 214 11.88 6.35 -5.21
C CYS A 214 11.45 5.62 -6.48
N TYR A 215 10.31 6.01 -7.05
CA TYR A 215 9.79 5.40 -8.28
C TYR A 215 10.71 5.70 -9.47
N ALA A 216 11.16 6.95 -9.60
CA ALA A 216 12.08 7.34 -10.66
C ALA A 216 13.43 6.64 -10.55
N PHE A 217 13.99 6.56 -9.35
CA PHE A 217 15.25 5.90 -9.10
C PHE A 217 15.18 4.40 -9.41
N TYR A 218 14.10 3.75 -8.92
CA TYR A 218 13.88 2.34 -9.25
C TYR A 218 13.80 2.11 -10.75
N ALA A 219 12.96 2.87 -11.46
CA ALA A 219 12.77 2.72 -12.90
C ALA A 219 14.06 3.02 -13.69
N HIS A 220 14.83 4.04 -13.26
CA HIS A 220 16.14 4.36 -13.82
C HIS A 220 17.09 3.16 -13.76
N GLN A 221 17.21 2.51 -12.59
CA GLN A 221 18.09 1.38 -12.40
C GLN A 221 17.58 0.10 -13.06
N ALA A 222 16.31 -0.24 -12.82
CA ALA A 222 15.73 -1.50 -13.28
C ALA A 222 15.65 -1.58 -14.82
N TYR A 223 15.33 -0.47 -15.47
CA TYR A 223 15.09 -0.45 -16.92
C TYR A 223 16.20 0.23 -17.71
N ARG A 224 17.27 0.69 -17.03
CA ARG A 224 18.47 1.30 -17.63
C ARG A 224 18.14 2.50 -18.53
N VAL A 225 17.21 3.33 -18.09
CA VAL A 225 16.87 4.60 -18.74
C VAL A 225 17.44 5.77 -17.95
N PRO A 226 17.86 6.88 -18.56
CA PRO A 226 18.31 8.05 -17.79
C PRO A 226 17.18 8.56 -16.89
N ILE A 227 17.52 9.22 -15.77
CA ILE A 227 16.51 9.65 -14.78
C ILE A 227 15.44 10.56 -15.41
N HIS A 228 15.82 11.44 -16.32
CA HIS A 228 14.91 12.31 -17.07
C HIS A 228 14.07 11.53 -18.11
N GLY A 229 14.42 10.29 -18.42
CA GLY A 229 13.62 9.37 -19.23
C GLY A 229 12.57 8.60 -18.44
N VAL A 230 12.43 8.87 -17.12
CA VAL A 230 11.34 8.30 -16.31
C VAL A 230 10.25 9.33 -16.14
N ARG A 231 9.09 9.07 -16.70
CA ARG A 231 7.88 9.89 -16.57
C ARG A 231 6.94 9.25 -15.58
N GLN A 232 6.41 10.01 -14.65
CA GLN A 232 5.48 9.53 -13.65
C GLN A 232 4.12 10.16 -13.91
N ARG A 233 3.11 9.33 -14.17
CA ARG A 233 1.74 9.74 -14.45
C ARG A 233 0.85 9.34 -13.28
N ARG A 234 0.47 10.33 -12.50
CA ARG A 234 -0.53 10.18 -11.46
C ARG A 234 -1.92 10.36 -12.08
N VAL A 235 -2.77 9.35 -11.92
CA VAL A 235 -4.15 9.35 -12.42
C VAL A 235 -5.12 9.48 -11.26
N ASP A 236 -5.83 10.60 -11.16
CA ASP A 236 -6.79 10.88 -10.10
C ASP A 236 -8.19 10.35 -10.51
N LEU A 237 -8.50 9.12 -10.09
CA LEU A 237 -9.70 8.41 -10.52
C LEU A 237 -11.00 9.05 -10.04
N MET A 238 -11.00 9.74 -8.91
CA MET A 238 -12.18 10.49 -8.44
C MET A 238 -12.35 11.83 -9.16
N ALA A 239 -11.32 12.33 -9.84
CA ALA A 239 -11.34 13.55 -10.65
C ALA A 239 -11.46 13.24 -12.15
N GLY A 240 -12.25 12.21 -12.52
CA GLY A 240 -12.51 11.88 -13.92
C GLY A 240 -11.43 11.03 -14.59
N GLY A 241 -10.35 10.65 -13.90
CA GLY A 241 -9.24 9.89 -14.48
C GLY A 241 -8.24 10.74 -15.25
N GLU A 242 -8.24 12.05 -15.07
CA GLU A 242 -7.20 12.93 -15.58
C GLU A 242 -5.85 12.56 -14.96
N TYR A 243 -4.77 12.69 -15.73
CA TYR A 243 -3.44 12.45 -15.19
C TYR A 243 -2.55 13.68 -15.27
N ARG A 244 -1.64 13.76 -14.31
CA ARG A 244 -0.55 14.73 -14.27
C ARG A 244 0.77 13.98 -14.47
N GLU A 245 1.63 14.52 -15.32
CA GLU A 245 2.95 13.94 -15.57
C GLU A 245 4.02 14.74 -14.82
N THR A 246 4.91 14.02 -14.15
CA THR A 246 6.06 14.58 -13.42
C THR A 246 7.33 13.86 -13.85
N VAL A 247 8.39 14.65 -14.05
CA VAL A 247 9.74 14.16 -14.32
C VAL A 247 10.67 14.67 -13.22
N ILE A 248 11.53 13.79 -12.71
CA ILE A 248 12.46 14.14 -11.63
C ILE A 248 13.86 14.35 -12.21
N GLY A 249 14.52 15.42 -11.76
CA GLY A 249 15.94 15.69 -12.09
C GLY A 249 16.91 15.05 -11.09
N GLU A 250 18.20 15.00 -11.48
CA GLU A 250 19.29 14.38 -10.71
C GLU A 250 19.42 14.92 -9.28
N ARG A 251 19.25 16.23 -9.07
CA ARG A 251 19.31 16.83 -7.73
C ARG A 251 18.30 16.18 -6.75
N ARG A 252 17.11 15.87 -7.22
CA ARG A 252 16.09 15.18 -6.39
C ARG A 252 16.49 13.76 -6.05
N LEU A 253 17.26 13.13 -6.89
CA LEU A 253 17.82 11.82 -6.63
C LEU A 253 18.85 11.87 -5.50
N ASP A 254 19.79 12.82 -5.52
CA ASP A 254 20.79 12.99 -4.46
C ASP A 254 20.14 13.32 -3.12
N GLU A 255 19.12 14.17 -3.12
CA GLU A 255 18.30 14.48 -1.94
C GLU A 255 17.63 13.19 -1.39
N LEU A 256 17.08 12.35 -2.27
CA LEU A 256 16.49 11.06 -1.91
C LEU A 256 17.50 10.13 -1.25
N LEU A 257 18.65 9.92 -1.88
CA LEU A 257 19.68 9.01 -1.38
C LEU A 257 20.17 9.45 0.00
N THR A 258 20.38 10.76 0.19
CA THR A 258 20.75 11.34 1.49
C THR A 258 19.67 11.11 2.53
N TYR A 259 18.40 11.32 2.17
CA TYR A 259 17.26 11.08 3.07
C TYR A 259 17.15 9.61 3.47
N ILE A 260 17.26 8.68 2.52
CA ILE A 260 17.17 7.24 2.80
C ILE A 260 18.26 6.81 3.80
N ARG A 261 19.51 7.26 3.61
CA ARG A 261 20.62 6.97 4.53
C ARG A 261 20.30 7.41 5.96
N GLY A 262 19.83 8.64 6.12
CA GLY A 262 19.42 9.18 7.43
C GLY A 262 18.24 8.41 8.04
N SER A 263 17.21 8.14 7.26
CA SER A 263 16.05 7.38 7.71
C SER A 263 16.40 5.97 8.15
N VAL A 264 17.26 5.29 7.37
CA VAL A 264 17.75 3.94 7.72
C VAL A 264 18.58 3.98 9.00
N ALA A 265 19.47 4.96 9.15
CA ALA A 265 20.27 5.12 10.37
C ALA A 265 19.37 5.28 11.61
N ASP A 266 18.33 6.11 11.52
CA ASP A 266 17.34 6.31 12.60
C ASP A 266 16.60 5.01 12.94
N MET A 267 16.16 4.26 11.94
CA MET A 267 15.48 2.98 12.14
C MET A 267 16.41 1.91 12.74
N MET A 268 17.65 1.81 12.23
CA MET A 268 18.65 0.85 12.71
C MET A 268 19.08 1.13 14.14
N ALA A 269 19.14 2.41 14.55
CA ALA A 269 19.44 2.80 15.92
C ALA A 269 18.39 2.30 16.93
N MET A 270 17.19 1.95 16.48
CA MET A 270 16.14 1.38 17.32
C MET A 270 16.28 -0.14 17.52
N LEU A 271 17.17 -0.81 16.80
CA LEU A 271 17.35 -2.26 16.92
C LEU A 271 18.24 -2.60 18.12
N ASP A 272 17.93 -3.71 18.77
CA ASP A 272 18.79 -4.30 19.81
C ASP A 272 19.93 -5.11 19.19
N ASP A 273 19.65 -5.75 18.06
CA ASP A 273 20.60 -6.52 17.27
C ASP A 273 20.36 -6.24 15.78
N PRO A 274 21.07 -5.25 15.19
CA PRO A 274 20.93 -4.92 13.78
C PRO A 274 21.29 -6.08 12.83
N ALA A 275 22.25 -6.92 13.19
CA ALA A 275 22.68 -8.04 12.35
C ALA A 275 21.59 -9.12 12.25
N ALA A 276 20.88 -9.38 13.34
CA ALA A 276 19.77 -10.31 13.38
C ALA A 276 18.40 -9.64 13.15
N ASN A 277 18.38 -8.34 12.87
CA ASN A 277 17.18 -7.52 12.73
C ASN A 277 16.19 -7.71 13.91
N ARG A 278 16.67 -7.66 15.15
CA ARG A 278 15.86 -7.81 16.36
C ARG A 278 15.58 -6.48 17.00
N ALA A 279 14.36 -6.32 17.48
CA ALA A 279 13.88 -5.09 18.08
C ALA A 279 12.89 -5.38 19.21
N ARG A 280 13.16 -4.86 20.43
CA ARG A 280 12.21 -4.90 21.54
C ARG A 280 11.24 -3.74 21.47
N GLU A 281 10.01 -3.97 21.93
CA GLU A 281 8.91 -3.01 21.90
C GLU A 281 9.25 -1.70 22.63
N GLU A 282 9.93 -1.79 23.77
CA GLU A 282 10.22 -0.68 24.67
C GLU A 282 11.11 0.40 24.02
N ARG A 283 11.87 0.03 23.01
CA ARG A 283 12.71 1.00 22.26
C ARG A 283 11.91 1.89 21.33
N PHE A 284 10.68 1.51 21.00
CA PHE A 284 9.82 2.24 20.08
C PHE A 284 8.76 3.02 20.86
N THR A 285 8.93 4.34 20.95
CA THR A 285 8.03 5.21 21.69
C THR A 285 6.64 5.29 21.08
N GLN A 286 5.62 5.38 21.95
CA GLN A 286 4.26 5.68 21.54
C GLN A 286 4.11 7.17 21.25
N VAL A 287 3.24 7.50 20.29
CA VAL A 287 2.75 8.87 20.08
C VAL A 287 1.34 8.95 20.66
N ALA A 288 1.17 9.68 21.75
CA ALA A 288 -0.15 9.86 22.37
C ALA A 288 -0.98 10.95 21.63
N ARG A 289 -1.14 10.81 20.32
CA ARG A 289 -1.93 11.73 19.48
C ARG A 289 -3.21 11.04 19.01
N ARG A 290 -4.37 11.62 19.34
CA ARG A 290 -5.69 11.06 19.02
C ARG A 290 -5.86 10.78 17.52
N GLU A 291 -5.37 11.68 16.66
CA GLU A 291 -5.51 11.56 15.20
C GLU A 291 -4.73 10.37 14.63
N VAL A 292 -3.65 9.96 15.29
CA VAL A 292 -2.83 8.81 14.92
C VAL A 292 -3.38 7.54 15.54
N CYS A 293 -3.61 7.58 16.85
CA CYS A 293 -3.99 6.40 17.62
C CYS A 293 -5.43 5.97 17.34
N GLY A 294 -6.36 6.93 17.16
CA GLY A 294 -7.77 6.65 16.92
C GLY A 294 -8.07 5.91 15.61
N ARG A 295 -7.08 5.81 14.71
CA ARG A 295 -7.16 5.04 13.45
C ARG A 295 -6.10 3.93 13.38
N CYS A 296 -5.46 3.61 14.49
CA CYS A 296 -4.40 2.63 14.53
C CYS A 296 -4.95 1.22 14.70
N ALA A 297 -4.63 0.33 13.79
CA ALA A 297 -5.03 -1.07 13.87
C ALA A 297 -4.58 -1.77 15.18
N PHE A 298 -3.54 -1.25 15.85
CA PHE A 298 -2.97 -1.83 17.06
C PHE A 298 -3.47 -1.18 18.35
N LEU A 299 -4.54 -0.41 18.29
CA LEU A 299 -5.08 0.32 19.47
C LEU A 299 -5.27 -0.59 20.70
N ARG A 300 -5.80 -1.81 20.49
CA ARG A 300 -6.09 -2.76 21.57
C ARG A 300 -4.83 -3.28 22.27
N VAL A 301 -3.73 -3.47 21.55
CA VAL A 301 -2.47 -4.07 22.08
C VAL A 301 -1.41 -3.05 22.45
N CYS A 302 -1.60 -1.78 22.07
CA CYS A 302 -0.61 -0.73 22.26
C CYS A 302 -0.52 -0.22 23.71
N GLY A 303 -1.54 -0.46 24.55
CA GLY A 303 -1.56 0.02 25.95
C GLY A 303 -2.24 1.37 26.11
N PRO A 304 -1.99 2.12 27.17
CA PRO A 304 -2.98 2.94 27.85
C PRO A 304 -3.77 3.84 26.92
N SER A 305 -5.04 3.74 27.17
CA SER A 305 -6.13 4.28 26.41
C SER A 305 -5.98 5.77 26.15
N LEU A 306 -6.05 6.13 24.91
CA LEU A 306 -6.41 7.49 24.54
C LEU A 306 -7.80 7.81 25.08
N PRO A 307 -8.03 9.01 25.56
CA PRO A 307 -9.38 9.44 25.92
C PRO A 307 -10.28 9.47 24.66
N GLY A 308 -11.32 8.66 24.69
CA GLY A 308 -12.40 8.64 23.70
C GLY A 308 -12.39 7.44 22.74
N PRO A 309 -13.49 7.25 21.99
CA PRO A 309 -13.66 6.14 21.06
C PRO A 309 -12.71 6.26 19.85
N PRO A 310 -12.48 5.14 19.12
CA PRO A 310 -11.80 5.15 17.83
C PRO A 310 -12.43 6.14 16.86
N LEU A 311 -11.61 6.72 15.97
CA LEU A 311 -12.05 7.66 14.96
C LEU A 311 -12.44 6.89 13.68
N PRO A 312 -13.49 7.33 12.96
CA PRO A 312 -13.81 6.76 11.65
C PRO A 312 -12.63 6.91 10.68
N GLY A 313 -12.45 5.89 9.84
CA GLY A 313 -11.38 5.77 8.86
C GLY A 313 -11.50 6.74 7.67
#